data_a38c3662ab0c7028dcc9181fa578ab1b
#
_entry.id   a38c3662ab0c7028dcc9181fa578ab1b
#
_cell.length_a   1.000
_cell.length_b   1.000
_cell.length_c   1.000
_cell.angle_alpha   90.00
_cell.angle_beta   90.00
_cell.angle_gamma   90.00
#
_symmetry.space_group_name_H-M   'P 1'
#
loop_
_entity.id
_entity.type
_entity.pdbx_description
1 polymer ?
#
loop_
_entity_poly.entity_id
_entity_poly.type
_entity_poly.pdbx_seq_one_letter_code
_entity_poly.pdbx_strand_id
1 'polypeptide(L)'
;GLAVGQHVNAGDVIGFMGRTGYSHKENVNNIEAVHLHFGMELVFDESQKECDSEIWVDVYSLVRLLSSHRSSVQYNKETGRWERLYPYRDLDAE
;
A
#
# COMPACT_ATOMS: atom_id res chain seq x y z
N GLY A 1 13.16 -0.33 7.33
CA GLY A 1 12.65 -0.79 6.06
C GLY A 1 12.26 -2.25 6.05
N LEU A 2 11.52 -2.63 5.04
CA LEU A 2 11.12 -4.01 4.82
C LEU A 2 12.21 -4.79 4.09
N ALA A 3 12.25 -6.10 4.33
CA ALA A 3 13.14 -7.01 3.64
C ALA A 3 12.33 -7.99 2.79
N VAL A 4 12.92 -8.48 1.70
CA VAL A 4 12.32 -9.52 0.86
C VAL A 4 12.10 -10.79 1.68
N GLY A 5 10.90 -11.35 1.59
CA GLY A 5 10.52 -12.53 2.36
C GLY A 5 10.06 -12.26 3.79
N GLN A 6 10.06 -11.00 4.22
CA GLN A 6 9.57 -10.63 5.53
C GLN A 6 8.05 -10.85 5.62
N HIS A 7 7.59 -11.46 6.70
CA HIS A 7 6.16 -11.59 6.97
C HIS A 7 5.62 -10.28 7.55
N VAL A 8 4.44 -9.87 7.08
CA VAL A 8 3.68 -8.75 7.64
C VAL A 8 2.24 -9.18 7.86
N ASN A 9 1.62 -8.67 8.90
CA ASN A 9 0.22 -8.92 9.19
C ASN A 9 -0.65 -7.79 8.64
N ALA A 10 -1.92 -8.08 8.43
CA ALA A 10 -2.86 -7.05 8.03
C ALA A 10 -2.85 -5.90 9.06
N GLY A 11 -2.76 -4.69 8.58
CA GLY A 11 -2.70 -3.50 9.42
C GLY A 11 -1.31 -3.04 9.82
N ASP A 12 -0.28 -3.81 9.55
CA ASP A 12 1.10 -3.37 9.83
C ASP A 12 1.47 -2.19 8.94
N VAL A 13 2.23 -1.25 9.51
CA VAL A 13 2.79 -0.15 8.73
C VAL A 13 3.96 -0.67 7.93
N ILE A 14 3.87 -0.55 6.61
CA ILE A 14 4.91 -1.03 5.68
C ILE A 14 5.74 0.10 5.08
N GLY A 15 5.31 1.34 5.26
CA GLY A 15 6.03 2.48 4.72
C GLY A 15 5.22 3.76 4.84
N PHE A 16 5.71 4.80 4.22
CA PHE A 16 5.07 6.11 4.18
C PHE A 16 4.88 6.53 2.74
N MET A 17 3.77 7.22 2.47
CA MET A 17 3.52 7.75 1.14
C MET A 17 4.55 8.81 0.78
N GLY A 18 4.99 8.77 -0.46
CA GLY A 18 5.97 9.70 -1.00
C GLY A 18 5.54 10.27 -2.33
N ARG A 19 6.52 10.78 -3.06
CA ARG A 19 6.35 11.45 -4.35
C ARG A 19 7.21 10.83 -5.44
N THR A 20 7.39 9.51 -5.38
CA THR A 20 8.16 8.78 -6.38
C THR A 20 7.23 8.07 -7.35
N GLY A 21 7.75 7.67 -8.49
CA GLY A 21 7.03 6.89 -9.47
C GLY A 21 6.99 7.53 -10.84
N TYR A 22 6.03 7.08 -11.65
CA TYR A 22 5.89 7.57 -13.00
C TYR A 22 5.26 8.96 -13.04
N SER A 23 5.87 9.83 -13.84
CA SER A 23 5.34 11.10 -14.26
C SER A 23 5.65 11.26 -15.75
N HIS A 24 5.42 12.43 -16.34
CA HIS A 24 5.87 12.70 -17.70
C HIS A 24 7.40 12.62 -17.86
N LYS A 25 8.15 12.56 -16.75
CA LYS A 25 9.56 12.19 -16.69
C LYS A 25 9.67 10.89 -15.94
N GLU A 26 10.22 9.85 -16.57
CA GLU A 26 10.36 8.52 -15.95
C GLU A 26 11.28 8.52 -14.75
N ASN A 27 10.93 7.70 -13.76
CA ASN A 27 11.76 7.38 -12.60
C ASN A 27 12.32 8.60 -11.85
N VAL A 28 11.54 9.66 -11.75
CA VAL A 28 11.91 10.83 -10.96
C VAL A 28 11.21 10.83 -9.61
N ASN A 29 11.86 11.46 -8.64
CA ASN A 29 11.26 11.78 -7.36
C ASN A 29 10.53 13.13 -7.45
N ASN A 30 9.85 13.51 -6.39
CA ASN A 30 9.18 14.81 -6.26
C ASN A 30 8.01 15.03 -7.23
N ILE A 31 7.22 14.01 -7.47
CA ILE A 31 5.90 14.20 -8.05
C ILE A 31 5.12 15.13 -7.12
N GLU A 32 4.39 16.09 -7.66
CA GLU A 32 3.71 17.14 -6.87
C GLU A 32 2.80 16.59 -5.78
N ALA A 33 2.01 15.56 -6.10
CA ALA A 33 1.06 14.98 -5.15
C ALA A 33 1.66 13.81 -4.38
N VAL A 34 1.60 13.85 -3.06
CA VAL A 34 1.84 12.66 -2.22
C VAL A 34 0.67 11.71 -2.43
N HIS A 35 0.95 10.51 -2.87
CA HIS A 35 -0.10 9.54 -3.20
C HIS A 35 0.38 8.11 -3.05
N LEU A 36 -0.59 7.20 -2.88
CA LEU A 36 -0.37 5.76 -2.91
C LEU A 36 -0.77 5.23 -4.29
N HIS A 37 0.16 4.61 -4.98
CA HIS A 37 -0.14 3.84 -6.17
C HIS A 37 -0.43 2.40 -5.75
N PHE A 38 -1.65 1.96 -5.95
CA PHE A 38 -2.11 0.64 -5.54
C PHE A 38 -2.62 -0.14 -6.74
N GLY A 39 -2.24 -1.41 -6.83
CA GLY A 39 -2.71 -2.33 -7.85
C GLY A 39 -2.78 -3.74 -7.31
N MET A 40 -3.53 -4.57 -8.00
CA MET A 40 -3.66 -6.00 -7.69
C MET A 40 -3.45 -6.80 -8.98
N GLU A 41 -2.62 -7.82 -8.89
CA GLU A 41 -2.25 -8.65 -10.03
C GLU A 41 -2.55 -10.12 -9.73
N LEU A 42 -3.05 -10.84 -10.73
CA LEU A 42 -3.17 -12.30 -10.65
C LEU A 42 -1.87 -12.92 -11.14
N VAL A 43 -1.29 -13.78 -10.34
CA VAL A 43 -0.02 -14.46 -10.65
C VAL A 43 -0.25 -15.96 -10.70
N PHE A 44 -0.14 -16.53 -11.90
CA PHE A 44 -0.23 -17.99 -12.13
C PHE A 44 1.11 -18.62 -12.43
N ASP A 45 2.11 -17.80 -12.74
CA ASP A 45 3.45 -18.24 -13.12
C ASP A 45 4.47 -17.28 -12.53
N GLU A 46 5.63 -17.79 -12.12
CA GLU A 46 6.69 -16.98 -11.52
C GLU A 46 7.17 -15.84 -12.45
N SER A 47 7.14 -16.05 -13.77
CA SER A 47 7.53 -15.02 -14.73
C SER A 47 6.68 -13.75 -14.63
N GLN A 48 5.44 -13.87 -14.19
CA GLN A 48 4.55 -12.73 -14.05
C GLN A 48 5.00 -11.75 -12.95
N LYS A 49 5.77 -12.23 -11.99
CA LYS A 49 6.39 -11.37 -10.96
C LYS A 49 7.50 -10.49 -11.53
N GLU A 50 8.02 -10.86 -12.67
CA GLU A 50 9.08 -10.14 -13.40
C GLU A 50 8.50 -9.25 -14.50
N CYS A 51 7.27 -8.82 -14.36
CA CYS A 51 6.56 -7.98 -15.33
C CYS A 51 6.34 -8.63 -16.69
N ASP A 52 6.18 -9.95 -16.71
CA ASP A 52 5.91 -10.71 -17.92
C ASP A 52 4.47 -11.22 -17.91
N SER A 53 3.74 -10.98 -18.99
CA SER A 53 2.33 -11.41 -19.14
C SER A 53 1.45 -11.00 -17.95
N GLU A 54 1.55 -9.77 -17.51
CA GLU A 54 0.83 -9.24 -16.36
C GLU A 54 -0.69 -9.29 -16.55
N ILE A 55 -1.40 -9.71 -15.49
CA ILE A 55 -2.86 -9.72 -15.45
C ILE A 55 -3.31 -8.83 -14.30
N TRP A 56 -3.67 -7.59 -14.60
CA TRP A 56 -4.11 -6.62 -13.61
C TRP A 56 -5.61 -6.75 -13.36
N VAL A 57 -5.98 -6.64 -12.10
CA VAL A 57 -7.38 -6.66 -11.64
C VAL A 57 -7.88 -5.24 -11.50
N ASP A 58 -9.12 -4.97 -11.93
CA ASP A 58 -9.79 -3.70 -11.65
C ASP A 58 -10.11 -3.64 -10.16
N VAL A 59 -9.45 -2.73 -9.45
CA VAL A 59 -9.58 -2.59 -8.00
C VAL A 59 -10.57 -1.50 -7.59
N TYR A 60 -11.29 -0.89 -8.51
CA TYR A 60 -12.18 0.24 -8.21
C TYR A 60 -13.23 -0.10 -7.15
N SER A 61 -13.94 -1.22 -7.32
CA SER A 61 -14.96 -1.66 -6.35
C SER A 61 -14.35 -2.00 -5.00
N LEU A 62 -13.17 -2.64 -4.99
CA LEU A 62 -12.45 -2.95 -3.76
C LEU A 62 -12.06 -1.69 -3.01
N VAL A 63 -11.50 -0.71 -3.70
CA VAL A 63 -11.10 0.57 -3.09
C VAL A 63 -12.31 1.33 -2.55
N ARG A 64 -13.44 1.29 -3.24
CA ARG A 64 -14.69 1.88 -2.74
C ARG A 64 -15.15 1.21 -1.46
N LEU A 65 -15.12 -0.12 -1.40
CA LEU A 65 -15.47 -0.86 -0.20
C LEU A 65 -14.55 -0.48 0.97
N LEU A 66 -13.26 -0.47 0.75
CA LEU A 66 -12.28 -0.09 1.78
C LEU A 66 -12.48 1.36 2.24
N SER A 67 -12.82 2.27 1.33
CA SER A 67 -13.09 3.67 1.68
C SER A 67 -14.29 3.83 2.60
N SER A 68 -15.28 2.94 2.52
CA SER A 68 -16.45 2.95 3.39
C SER A 68 -16.20 2.31 4.75
N HIS A 69 -15.05 1.65 4.94
CA HIS A 69 -14.68 0.94 6.16
C HIS A 69 -13.34 1.45 6.72
N ARG A 70 -13.15 2.75 6.71
CA ARG A 70 -11.91 3.36 7.20
C ARG A 70 -11.73 3.17 8.69
N SER A 71 -10.50 2.89 9.09
CA SER A 71 -10.11 2.94 10.50
C SER A 71 -10.07 4.39 10.98
N SER A 72 -10.49 4.62 12.22
CA SER A 72 -10.32 5.92 12.87
C SER A 72 -8.85 6.17 13.16
N VAL A 73 -8.37 7.37 12.83
CA VAL A 73 -6.96 7.74 12.99
C VAL A 73 -6.85 9.09 13.69
N GLN A 74 -5.69 9.33 14.28
CA GLN A 74 -5.34 10.61 14.89
C GLN A 74 -3.94 11.02 14.48
N TYR A 75 -3.68 12.32 14.48
CA TYR A 75 -2.37 12.86 14.18
C TYR A 75 -1.54 12.99 15.45
N ASN A 76 -0.35 12.40 15.44
CA ASN A 76 0.60 12.52 16.53
C ASN A 76 1.58 13.65 16.21
N LYS A 77 1.48 14.75 16.95
CA LYS A 77 2.32 15.95 16.74
C LYS A 77 3.79 15.70 17.07
N GLU A 78 4.08 14.78 17.97
CA GLU A 78 5.45 14.46 18.37
C GLU A 78 6.22 13.74 17.27
N THR A 79 5.54 12.81 16.59
CA THR A 79 6.15 12.01 15.50
C THR A 79 5.89 12.59 14.12
N GLY A 80 4.90 13.48 13.97
CA GLY A 80 4.45 13.98 12.68
C GLY A 80 3.72 12.94 11.84
N ARG A 81 3.16 11.94 12.46
CA ARG A 81 2.54 10.80 11.78
C ARG A 81 1.09 10.62 12.16
N TRP A 82 0.31 10.07 11.23
CA TRP A 82 -1.03 9.60 11.50
C TRP A 82 -0.97 8.18 12.05
N GLU A 83 -1.71 7.94 13.13
CA GLU A 83 -1.74 6.66 13.83
C GLU A 83 -3.19 6.21 14.00
N ARG A 84 -3.41 4.91 14.09
CA ARG A 84 -4.73 4.38 14.41
C ARG A 84 -5.15 4.80 15.81
N LEU A 85 -6.42 5.21 15.93
CA LEU A 85 -6.99 5.55 17.23
C LEU A 85 -7.18 4.30 18.10
N TYR A 86 -7.55 3.18 17.44
CA TYR A 86 -7.76 1.89 18.13
C TYR A 86 -6.76 0.86 17.62
N PRO A 87 -6.23 0.00 18.51
CA PRO A 87 -5.32 -1.04 18.10
C PRO A 87 -6.00 -2.05 17.18
N TYR A 88 -5.21 -2.64 16.30
CA TYR A 88 -5.64 -3.67 15.37
C TYR A 88 -4.95 -4.99 15.68
N ARG A 89 -5.70 -6.08 15.61
CA ARG A 89 -5.17 -7.42 15.80
C ARG A 89 -5.75 -8.35 14.73
N ASP A 90 -4.87 -9.03 14.01
CA ASP A 90 -5.26 -10.02 13.02
C ASP A 90 -5.29 -11.40 13.69
N LEU A 91 -6.49 -11.89 13.97
CA LEU A 91 -6.67 -13.17 14.67
C LEU A 91 -6.25 -14.36 13.81
N ASP A 92 -6.36 -14.25 12.50
CA ASP A 92 -6.01 -15.32 11.58
C ASP A 92 -4.51 -15.47 11.37
N ALA A 93 -3.73 -14.44 11.71
CA ALA A 93 -2.27 -14.43 11.59
C ALA A 93 -1.57 -15.03 12.82
N GLU A 94 -2.29 -15.38 13.85
CA GLU A 94 -1.76 -15.97 15.10
C GLU A 94 -1.78 -17.53 15.10
#